data_200ae40f5e8bcfb7a9043fed63fcd0c1
#
_entry.id   200ae40f5e8bcfb7a9043fed63fcd0c1
#
_cell.length_a   1.000
_cell.length_b   1.000
_cell.length_c   1.000
_cell.angle_alpha   90.00
_cell.angle_beta   90.00
_cell.angle_gamma   90.00
#
_symmetry.space_group_name_H-M   'P 1'
#
loop_
_entity.id
_entity.type
_entity.pdbx_description
1 polymer ?
#
loop_
_entity_poly.entity_id
_entity_poly.type
_entity_poly.pdbx_seq_one_letter_code
_entity_poly.pdbx_strand_id
1 'polypeptide(L)'
;VKRSNRVGNMNDNERIRMKVTGISANAVTTDAYALLLTESEGDKTIPVIVGQAEAQSILVALKHVEMPRPLAHDMFISSLKAFGIRIENVMIYKFERGIFYSEICMRDTYNDNREVVIDSRTSDAVALAMRCHAPIFASSDVVDATGVVLEQFKKNENDNEEEDVDLVELPLERYSIEELSR
;
A
#
# COMPACT_ATOMS: atom_id res chain seq x y z
N VAL A 1 21.99 -4.25 -7.93
CA VAL A 1 21.14 -4.22 -6.73
C VAL A 1 22.02 -3.74 -5.59
N LYS A 2 21.82 -2.49 -5.14
CA LYS A 2 22.52 -1.98 -3.96
C LYS A 2 21.89 -2.67 -2.74
N ARG A 3 22.70 -3.36 -1.93
CA ARG A 3 22.30 -3.82 -0.60
C ARG A 3 21.93 -2.58 0.21
N SER A 4 20.66 -2.35 0.49
CA SER A 4 20.24 -1.35 1.45
C SER A 4 20.37 -1.96 2.84
N ASN A 5 21.37 -1.53 3.61
CA ASN A 5 21.55 -1.92 5.02
C ASN A 5 20.64 -1.08 5.95
N ARG A 6 19.63 -0.42 5.43
CA ARG A 6 18.87 0.60 6.20
C ARG A 6 17.84 -0.02 7.14
N VAL A 7 17.14 -1.05 6.70
CA VAL A 7 16.07 -1.68 7.52
C VAL A 7 16.64 -2.57 8.63
N GLY A 8 17.81 -3.17 8.42
CA GLY A 8 18.48 -4.00 9.44
C GLY A 8 18.98 -3.26 10.68
N ASN A 9 19.00 -1.91 10.68
CA ASN A 9 19.50 -1.08 11.77
C ASN A 9 18.42 -0.22 12.46
N MET A 10 17.15 -0.31 12.05
CA MET A 10 16.07 0.39 12.75
C MET A 10 15.66 -0.42 13.98
N ASN A 11 15.63 0.22 15.15
CA ASN A 11 15.10 -0.37 16.36
C ASN A 11 13.60 -0.68 16.17
N ASP A 12 13.10 -1.77 16.76
CA ASP A 12 11.69 -2.15 16.66
C ASP A 12 10.74 -1.03 17.16
N ASN A 13 11.19 -0.19 18.09
CA ASN A 13 10.45 0.98 18.60
C ASN A 13 10.30 2.11 17.56
N GLU A 14 11.04 2.10 16.47
CA GLU A 14 10.95 3.08 15.39
C GLU A 14 10.04 2.62 14.24
N ARG A 15 9.50 1.39 14.33
CA ARG A 15 8.67 0.75 13.31
C ARG A 15 7.22 0.68 13.76
N ILE A 16 6.38 1.50 13.16
CA ILE A 16 4.95 1.56 13.43
C ILE A 16 4.22 0.65 12.45
N ARG A 17 3.44 -0.31 12.97
CA ARG A 17 2.65 -1.21 12.13
C ARG A 17 1.45 -0.47 11.56
N MET A 18 1.26 -0.58 10.23
CA MET A 18 0.19 0.06 9.49
C MET A 18 -0.77 -0.96 8.92
N LYS A 19 -2.03 -0.57 8.77
CA LYS A 19 -3.06 -1.32 8.05
C LYS A 19 -3.69 -0.45 6.97
N VAL A 20 -4.07 -1.05 5.86
CA VAL A 20 -4.87 -0.37 4.83
C VAL A 20 -6.31 -0.28 5.33
N THR A 21 -6.82 0.93 5.51
CA THR A 21 -8.19 1.17 5.97
C THR A 21 -9.13 1.55 4.85
N GLY A 22 -8.62 2.02 3.73
CA GLY A 22 -9.43 2.33 2.57
C GLY A 22 -8.69 3.10 1.49
N ILE A 23 -9.45 3.47 0.47
CA ILE A 23 -9.05 4.38 -0.60
C ILE A 23 -10.15 5.42 -0.71
N SER A 24 -9.77 6.70 -0.64
CA SER A 24 -10.66 7.84 -0.83
C SER A 24 -10.42 8.48 -2.19
N ALA A 25 -11.47 8.98 -2.83
CA ALA A 25 -11.32 9.83 -4.01
C ALA A 25 -10.67 11.15 -3.60
N ASN A 26 -9.78 11.66 -4.44
CA ASN A 26 -9.25 13.00 -4.22
C ASN A 26 -10.20 14.01 -4.86
N ALA A 27 -10.83 14.86 -4.05
CA ALA A 27 -11.76 15.90 -4.52
C ALA A 27 -11.09 16.96 -5.44
N VAL A 28 -9.75 17.03 -5.44
CA VAL A 28 -8.99 18.07 -6.19
C VAL A 28 -8.63 17.62 -7.62
N THR A 29 -8.49 16.31 -7.86
CA THR A 29 -8.10 15.78 -9.18
C THR A 29 -8.87 14.51 -9.49
N THR A 30 -9.41 14.40 -10.71
CA THR A 30 -10.25 13.27 -11.17
C THR A 30 -9.51 11.92 -11.28
N ASP A 31 -8.17 11.92 -11.29
CA ASP A 31 -7.37 10.70 -11.54
C ASP A 31 -6.43 10.33 -10.38
N ALA A 32 -6.56 10.97 -9.22
CA ALA A 32 -5.76 10.70 -8.03
C ALA A 32 -6.64 10.25 -6.87
N TYR A 33 -6.13 9.27 -6.13
CA TYR A 33 -6.78 8.66 -4.98
C TYR A 33 -5.86 8.74 -3.77
N ALA A 34 -6.43 8.81 -2.58
CA ALA A 34 -5.68 8.72 -1.34
C ALA A 34 -5.81 7.29 -0.78
N LEU A 35 -4.70 6.54 -0.79
CA LEU A 35 -4.57 5.30 -0.05
C LEU A 35 -4.39 5.63 1.43
N LEU A 36 -5.28 5.15 2.28
CA LEU A 36 -5.28 5.42 3.70
C LEU A 36 -4.60 4.26 4.46
N LEU A 37 -3.45 4.59 5.07
CA LEU A 37 -2.68 3.68 5.91
C LEU A 37 -2.79 4.15 7.37
N THR A 38 -3.51 3.41 8.20
CA THR A 38 -3.74 3.76 9.61
C THR A 38 -2.85 2.90 10.52
N GLU A 39 -2.35 3.48 11.59
CA GLU A 39 -1.67 2.73 12.65
C GLU A 39 -2.53 1.56 13.14
N SER A 40 -1.90 0.41 13.39
CA SER A 40 -2.65 -0.76 13.89
C SER A 40 -3.09 -0.58 15.35
N GLU A 41 -2.31 0.15 16.15
CA GLU A 41 -2.51 0.39 17.58
C GLU A 41 -2.63 1.88 17.93
N GLY A 42 -2.89 2.74 16.92
CA GLY A 42 -3.03 4.18 17.08
C GLY A 42 -4.15 4.74 16.21
N ASP A 43 -4.19 6.05 16.13
CA ASP A 43 -5.23 6.81 15.42
C ASP A 43 -4.70 7.60 14.22
N LYS A 44 -3.38 7.68 14.05
CA LYS A 44 -2.78 8.41 12.92
C LYS A 44 -2.94 7.64 11.62
N THR A 45 -3.31 8.35 10.58
CA THR A 45 -3.46 7.83 9.22
C THR A 45 -2.55 8.58 8.27
N ILE A 46 -1.80 7.86 7.45
CA ILE A 46 -0.96 8.41 6.39
C ILE A 46 -1.76 8.36 5.08
N PRO A 47 -2.10 9.49 4.46
CA PRO A 47 -2.68 9.53 3.12
C PRO A 47 -1.55 9.46 2.07
N VAL A 48 -1.53 8.40 1.28
CA VAL A 48 -0.57 8.23 0.17
C VAL A 48 -1.31 8.45 -1.14
N ILE A 49 -0.92 9.47 -1.89
CA ILE A 49 -1.53 9.74 -3.19
C ILE A 49 -1.08 8.71 -4.21
N VAL A 50 -2.04 8.07 -4.86
CA VAL A 50 -1.85 7.00 -5.85
C VAL A 50 -2.69 7.27 -7.09
N GLY A 51 -2.26 6.77 -8.24
CA GLY A 51 -3.04 6.82 -9.48
C GLY A 51 -4.17 5.79 -9.49
N GLN A 52 -5.04 5.91 -10.49
CA GLN A 52 -6.22 5.04 -10.64
C GLN A 52 -5.86 3.56 -10.76
N ALA A 53 -4.83 3.22 -11.53
CA ALA A 53 -4.42 1.83 -11.73
C ALA A 53 -3.88 1.19 -10.45
N GLU A 54 -3.10 1.95 -9.68
CA GLU A 54 -2.57 1.53 -8.38
C GLU A 54 -3.70 1.37 -7.37
N ALA A 55 -4.61 2.35 -7.28
CA ALA A 55 -5.79 2.31 -6.43
C ALA A 55 -6.66 1.08 -6.71
N GLN A 56 -6.94 0.83 -7.99
CA GLN A 56 -7.71 -0.34 -8.42
C GLN A 56 -7.02 -1.66 -8.02
N SER A 57 -5.71 -1.76 -8.22
CA SER A 57 -4.96 -2.96 -7.83
C SER A 57 -5.01 -3.21 -6.33
N ILE A 58 -4.90 -2.16 -5.51
CA ILE A 58 -5.01 -2.26 -4.05
C ILE A 58 -6.43 -2.63 -3.64
N LEU A 59 -7.46 -2.03 -4.28
CA LEU A 59 -8.86 -2.28 -3.96
C LEU A 59 -9.26 -3.74 -4.25
N VAL A 60 -8.80 -4.31 -5.36
CA VAL A 60 -8.98 -5.74 -5.69
C VAL A 60 -8.44 -6.63 -4.57
N ALA A 61 -7.26 -6.31 -4.03
CA ALA A 61 -6.68 -7.05 -2.91
C ALA A 61 -7.45 -6.81 -1.60
N LEU A 62 -7.87 -5.57 -1.32
CA LEU A 62 -8.59 -5.19 -0.11
C LEU A 62 -9.98 -5.86 -0.03
N LYS A 63 -10.68 -5.91 -1.16
CA LYS A 63 -12.03 -6.51 -1.26
C LYS A 63 -12.00 -8.01 -1.59
N HIS A 64 -10.82 -8.63 -1.68
CA HIS A 64 -10.64 -10.06 -2.04
C HIS A 64 -11.36 -10.45 -3.34
N VAL A 65 -11.33 -9.57 -4.34
CA VAL A 65 -11.98 -9.83 -5.63
C VAL A 65 -11.16 -10.84 -6.43
N GLU A 66 -11.81 -11.93 -6.83
CA GLU A 66 -11.21 -12.92 -7.73
C GLU A 66 -11.22 -12.40 -9.17
N MET A 67 -10.03 -12.21 -9.72
CA MET A 67 -9.87 -11.77 -11.10
C MET A 67 -9.77 -12.97 -12.05
N PRO A 68 -10.40 -12.93 -13.25
CA PRO A 68 -10.33 -14.03 -14.22
C PRO A 68 -8.90 -14.36 -14.68
N ARG A 69 -8.02 -13.38 -14.66
CA ARG A 69 -6.59 -13.50 -14.98
C ARG A 69 -5.74 -12.79 -13.93
N PRO A 70 -4.53 -13.30 -13.65
CA PRO A 70 -3.63 -12.66 -12.70
C PRO A 70 -3.28 -11.23 -13.13
N LEU A 71 -3.34 -10.28 -12.20
CA LEU A 71 -2.79 -8.95 -12.36
C LEU A 71 -1.25 -8.98 -12.28
N ALA A 72 -0.59 -7.85 -12.60
CA ALA A 72 0.87 -7.76 -12.56
C ALA A 72 1.45 -8.12 -11.18
N HIS A 73 0.83 -7.69 -10.11
CA HIS A 73 1.26 -8.01 -8.73
C HIS A 73 1.07 -9.50 -8.41
N ASP A 74 0.02 -10.14 -8.90
CA ASP A 74 -0.22 -11.58 -8.70
C ASP A 74 0.84 -12.41 -9.45
N MET A 75 1.16 -11.99 -10.67
CA MET A 75 2.22 -12.60 -11.47
C MET A 75 3.58 -12.44 -10.79
N PHE A 76 3.88 -11.26 -10.25
CA PHE A 76 5.11 -11.00 -9.52
C PHE A 76 5.26 -11.91 -8.29
N ILE A 77 4.21 -12.01 -7.46
CA ILE A 77 4.20 -12.92 -6.29
C ILE A 77 4.37 -14.38 -6.72
N SER A 78 3.71 -14.79 -7.80
CA SER A 78 3.84 -16.15 -8.33
C SER A 78 5.27 -16.44 -8.78
N SER A 79 5.94 -15.45 -9.41
CA SER A 79 7.34 -15.54 -9.81
C SER A 79 8.25 -15.66 -8.59
N LEU A 80 8.07 -14.83 -7.56
CA LEU A 80 8.83 -14.90 -6.32
C LEU A 80 8.70 -16.30 -5.67
N LYS A 81 7.48 -16.82 -5.58
CA LYS A 81 7.22 -18.15 -5.02
C LYS A 81 7.93 -19.24 -5.82
N ALA A 82 7.91 -19.17 -7.16
CA ALA A 82 8.58 -20.15 -8.02
C ALA A 82 10.10 -20.18 -7.80
N PHE A 83 10.71 -19.06 -7.39
CA PHE A 83 12.12 -18.96 -7.05
C PHE A 83 12.42 -19.10 -5.55
N GLY A 84 11.47 -19.55 -4.75
CA GLY A 84 11.66 -19.74 -3.31
C GLY A 84 11.85 -18.44 -2.52
N ILE A 85 11.34 -17.32 -3.05
CA ILE A 85 11.43 -16.02 -2.40
C ILE A 85 10.06 -15.68 -1.80
N ARG A 86 10.07 -15.20 -0.56
CA ARG A 86 8.87 -14.69 0.11
C ARG A 86 9.05 -13.23 0.54
N ILE A 87 7.98 -12.47 0.51
CA ILE A 87 7.92 -11.12 1.08
C ILE A 87 7.72 -11.27 2.59
N GLU A 88 8.65 -10.71 3.36
CA GLU A 88 8.62 -10.72 4.82
C GLU A 88 7.82 -9.54 5.38
N ASN A 89 8.10 -8.36 4.86
CA ASN A 89 7.42 -7.12 5.21
C ASN A 89 7.66 -6.04 4.16
N VAL A 90 6.92 -4.95 4.32
CA VAL A 90 7.11 -3.69 3.59
C VAL A 90 7.41 -2.60 4.59
N MET A 91 8.36 -1.74 4.28
CA MET A 91 8.79 -0.62 5.11
C MET A 91 8.69 0.69 4.35
N ILE A 92 7.86 1.62 4.82
CA ILE A 92 7.80 3.01 4.37
C ILE A 92 8.77 3.79 5.25
N TYR A 93 9.98 4.05 4.74
CA TYR A 93 11.09 4.49 5.58
C TYR A 93 11.39 5.98 5.50
N LYS A 94 10.83 6.69 4.49
CA LYS A 94 11.13 8.11 4.29
C LYS A 94 9.98 8.80 3.58
N PHE A 95 9.78 10.09 3.94
CA PHE A 95 8.96 11.04 3.19
C PHE A 95 9.80 12.29 2.88
N GLU A 96 9.89 12.66 1.63
CA GLU A 96 10.66 13.82 1.20
C GLU A 96 10.04 14.45 -0.04
N ARG A 97 9.80 15.78 0.01
CA ARG A 97 9.26 16.57 -1.11
C ARG A 97 7.97 16.00 -1.71
N GLY A 98 7.07 15.52 -0.85
CA GLY A 98 5.79 14.94 -1.28
C GLY A 98 5.87 13.49 -1.77
N ILE A 99 7.03 12.84 -1.69
CA ILE A 99 7.25 11.48 -2.15
C ILE A 99 7.52 10.56 -0.96
N PHE A 100 6.78 9.46 -0.89
CA PHE A 100 7.04 8.35 0.03
C PHE A 100 8.03 7.37 -0.60
N TYR A 101 8.98 6.91 0.19
CA TYR A 101 9.99 5.91 -0.19
C TYR A 101 9.73 4.64 0.60
N SER A 102 9.69 3.53 -0.11
CA SER A 102 9.38 2.23 0.48
C SER A 102 10.36 1.15 0.01
N GLU A 103 10.55 0.16 0.86
CA GLU A 103 11.35 -1.02 0.58
C GLU A 103 10.51 -2.27 0.82
N ILE A 104 10.69 -3.27 -0.04
CA ILE A 104 10.13 -4.61 0.13
C ILE A 104 11.23 -5.49 0.67
N CYS A 105 11.05 -5.98 1.89
CA CYS A 105 11.97 -6.92 2.53
C CYS A 105 11.54 -8.34 2.18
N MET A 106 12.44 -9.09 1.57
CA MET A 106 12.20 -10.44 1.10
C MET A 106 13.23 -11.41 1.65
N ARG A 107 12.90 -12.69 1.66
CA ARG A 107 13.78 -13.76 2.09
C ARG A 107 13.85 -14.85 1.02
N ASP A 108 15.07 -15.17 0.62
CA ASP A 108 15.39 -16.30 -0.25
C ASP A 108 15.47 -17.57 0.60
N THR A 109 14.46 -18.44 0.49
CA THR A 109 14.37 -19.64 1.31
C THR A 109 15.24 -20.80 0.80
N TYR A 110 15.79 -20.68 -0.42
CA TYR A 110 16.67 -21.70 -1.02
C TYR A 110 18.17 -21.43 -0.77
N ASN A 111 18.53 -20.16 -0.45
CA ASN A 111 19.90 -19.75 -0.23
C ASN A 111 20.10 -19.22 1.20
N ASP A 112 20.23 -20.09 2.18
CA ASP A 112 20.54 -19.79 3.58
C ASP A 112 19.66 -18.69 4.21
N ASN A 113 18.40 -18.60 3.78
CA ASN A 113 17.48 -17.55 4.21
C ASN A 113 18.02 -16.12 3.99
N ARG A 114 18.77 -15.91 2.92
CA ARG A 114 19.35 -14.61 2.59
C ARG A 114 18.27 -13.54 2.48
N GLU A 115 18.48 -12.45 3.18
CA GLU A 115 17.64 -11.26 3.09
C GLU A 115 17.92 -10.48 1.80
N VAL A 116 16.85 -10.06 1.13
CA VAL A 116 16.88 -9.24 -0.09
C VAL A 116 15.94 -8.06 0.12
N VAL A 117 16.46 -6.86 -0.06
CA VAL A 117 15.69 -5.62 0.07
C VAL A 117 15.65 -4.92 -1.30
N ILE A 118 14.46 -4.55 -1.73
CA ILE A 118 14.22 -3.86 -3.01
C ILE A 118 13.51 -2.55 -2.76
N ASP A 119 14.03 -1.48 -3.37
CA ASP A 119 13.34 -0.19 -3.44
C ASP A 119 12.09 -0.30 -4.29
N SER A 120 11.01 0.32 -3.84
CA SER A 120 9.69 0.26 -4.49
C SER A 120 8.88 1.53 -4.27
N ARG A 121 7.97 1.82 -5.19
CA ARG A 121 6.91 2.80 -4.90
C ARG A 121 6.02 2.25 -3.78
N THR A 122 5.52 3.13 -2.91
CA THR A 122 4.68 2.73 -1.78
C THR A 122 3.41 1.99 -2.21
N SER A 123 2.77 2.44 -3.30
CA SER A 123 1.59 1.77 -3.86
C SER A 123 1.84 0.33 -4.27
N ASP A 124 2.96 0.06 -4.96
CA ASP A 124 3.33 -1.30 -5.40
C ASP A 124 3.67 -2.19 -4.20
N ALA A 125 4.45 -1.64 -3.25
CA ALA A 125 4.83 -2.35 -2.04
C ALA A 125 3.58 -2.76 -1.22
N VAL A 126 2.63 -1.84 -1.02
CA VAL A 126 1.36 -2.10 -0.33
C VAL A 126 0.51 -3.13 -1.08
N ALA A 127 0.38 -2.98 -2.42
CA ALA A 127 -0.39 -3.92 -3.25
C ALA A 127 0.15 -5.36 -3.17
N LEU A 128 1.48 -5.51 -3.08
CA LEU A 128 2.15 -6.80 -2.90
C LEU A 128 1.97 -7.33 -1.47
N ALA A 129 2.17 -6.47 -0.45
CA ALA A 129 2.01 -6.86 0.95
C ALA A 129 0.60 -7.40 1.23
N MET A 130 -0.44 -6.74 0.74
CA MET A 130 -1.82 -7.17 0.92
C MET A 130 -2.09 -8.55 0.31
N ARG A 131 -1.54 -8.85 -0.87
CA ARG A 131 -1.73 -10.13 -1.56
C ARG A 131 -1.02 -11.30 -0.92
N CYS A 132 0.09 -11.07 -0.22
CA CYS A 132 0.84 -12.12 0.48
C CYS A 132 0.67 -12.06 2.00
N HIS A 133 -0.22 -11.20 2.51
CA HIS A 133 -0.47 -10.98 3.94
C HIS A 133 0.78 -10.59 4.73
N ALA A 134 1.73 -9.90 4.07
CA ALA A 134 2.92 -9.40 4.72
C ALA A 134 2.59 -8.13 5.53
N PRO A 135 3.20 -7.94 6.70
CA PRO A 135 3.00 -6.75 7.49
C PRO A 135 3.57 -5.51 6.77
N ILE A 136 2.87 -4.39 6.93
CA ILE A 136 3.27 -3.08 6.45
C ILE A 136 3.72 -2.26 7.65
N PHE A 137 4.88 -1.64 7.56
CA PHE A 137 5.43 -0.74 8.57
C PHE A 137 5.73 0.63 7.97
N ALA A 138 5.65 1.65 8.81
CA ALA A 138 6.19 2.98 8.54
C ALA A 138 7.18 3.36 9.64
N SER A 139 8.17 4.19 9.34
CA SER A 139 9.01 4.76 10.38
C SER A 139 8.24 5.78 11.20
N SER A 140 8.58 5.91 12.49
CA SER A 140 8.02 6.96 13.35
C SER A 140 8.14 8.34 12.72
N ASP A 141 9.29 8.67 12.12
CA ASP A 141 9.52 9.94 11.43
C ASP A 141 8.52 10.20 10.29
N VAL A 142 8.18 9.15 9.52
CA VAL A 142 7.18 9.26 8.45
C VAL A 142 5.79 9.48 9.03
N VAL A 143 5.41 8.73 10.07
CA VAL A 143 4.12 8.86 10.73
C VAL A 143 3.99 10.26 11.38
N ASP A 144 5.03 10.75 12.03
CA ASP A 144 5.02 12.07 12.66
C ASP A 144 4.99 13.21 11.63
N ALA A 145 5.64 13.02 10.48
CA ALA A 145 5.67 14.03 9.42
C ALA A 145 4.39 14.10 8.59
N THR A 146 3.65 13.00 8.44
CA THR A 146 2.55 12.89 7.46
C THR A 146 1.26 12.33 8.04
N GLY A 147 1.31 11.76 9.24
CA GLY A 147 0.16 11.16 9.90
C GLY A 147 -0.83 12.22 10.40
N VAL A 148 -2.10 11.97 10.17
CA VAL A 148 -3.22 12.81 10.60
C VAL A 148 -4.25 11.98 11.34
N VAL A 149 -4.96 12.57 12.28
CA VAL A 149 -6.07 11.91 12.96
C VAL A 149 -7.33 12.10 12.12
N LEU A 150 -7.94 11.01 11.66
CA LEU A 150 -9.08 11.03 10.71
C LEU A 150 -10.28 11.85 11.21
N GLU A 151 -10.50 11.95 12.53
CA GLU A 151 -11.55 12.80 13.09
C GLU A 151 -11.35 14.29 12.80
N GLN A 152 -10.10 14.72 12.62
CA GLN A 152 -9.78 16.10 12.23
C GLN A 152 -9.99 16.34 10.74
N PHE A 153 -9.87 15.32 9.90
CA PHE A 153 -10.20 15.42 8.47
C PHE A 153 -11.69 15.67 8.26
N LYS A 154 -12.55 14.93 8.95
CA LYS A 154 -14.01 15.11 8.87
C LYS A 154 -14.46 16.50 9.32
N LYS A 155 -13.72 17.16 10.22
CA LYS A 155 -14.07 18.51 10.69
C LYS A 155 -13.67 19.61 9.71
N ASN A 156 -12.59 19.44 8.96
CA ASN A 156 -12.13 20.43 7.98
C ASN A 156 -12.91 20.36 6.65
N GLU A 157 -13.58 19.25 6.36
CA GLU A 157 -14.47 19.09 5.20
C GLU A 157 -15.92 19.56 5.47
N ASN A 158 -16.34 19.63 6.74
CA ASN A 158 -17.70 20.05 7.12
C ASN A 158 -17.97 21.57 6.98
N ASP A 159 -16.97 22.36 6.59
CA ASP A 159 -17.19 23.76 6.21
C ASP A 159 -17.62 23.92 4.72
N ASN A 160 -17.60 22.84 3.95
CA ASN A 160 -18.11 22.79 2.59
C ASN A 160 -18.85 21.46 2.36
N GLU A 161 -20.18 21.50 2.58
CA GLU A 161 -21.18 20.48 2.22
C GLU A 161 -20.82 19.00 2.60
N GLU A 162 -21.74 18.36 3.32
CA GLU A 162 -21.72 16.95 3.71
C GLU A 162 -21.56 16.04 2.47
N GLU A 163 -20.34 15.78 2.05
CA GLU A 163 -20.04 14.60 1.24
C GLU A 163 -19.46 13.54 2.18
N ASP A 164 -20.27 12.52 2.45
CA ASP A 164 -19.80 11.26 3.01
C ASP A 164 -18.49 10.89 2.32
N VAL A 165 -17.48 10.47 3.12
CA VAL A 165 -16.26 9.88 2.58
C VAL A 165 -16.68 8.56 1.93
N ASP A 166 -17.22 8.66 0.71
CA ASP A 166 -17.54 7.52 -0.11
C ASP A 166 -16.25 6.74 -0.33
N LEU A 167 -16.16 5.61 0.36
CA LEU A 167 -15.23 4.55 -0.01
C LEU A 167 -15.54 4.26 -1.48
N VAL A 168 -14.72 4.79 -2.38
CA VAL A 168 -14.96 4.77 -3.81
C VAL A 168 -15.27 3.35 -4.23
N GLU A 169 -16.52 3.09 -4.55
CA GLU A 169 -16.87 1.98 -5.40
C GLU A 169 -16.31 2.29 -6.78
N LEU A 170 -15.05 1.93 -7.00
CA LEU A 170 -14.54 1.89 -8.36
C LEU A 170 -15.48 0.96 -9.13
N PRO A 171 -16.05 1.39 -10.26
CA PRO A 171 -16.95 0.56 -11.04
C PRO A 171 -16.14 -0.65 -11.54
N LEU A 172 -16.19 -1.75 -10.78
CA LEU A 172 -15.68 -3.05 -11.22
C LEU A 172 -16.50 -3.58 -12.42
N GLU A 173 -17.64 -2.93 -12.72
CA GLU A 173 -18.53 -3.26 -13.82
C GLU A 173 -17.91 -3.11 -15.22
N ARG A 174 -16.76 -2.41 -15.36
CA ARG A 174 -16.02 -2.33 -16.64
C ARG A 174 -15.31 -3.61 -17.04
N TYR A 175 -15.32 -4.63 -16.20
CA TYR A 175 -14.71 -5.93 -16.50
C TYR A 175 -15.75 -7.04 -16.48
N SER A 176 -16.94 -6.79 -17.08
CA SER A 176 -17.89 -7.87 -17.32
C SER A 176 -17.24 -8.89 -18.27
N ILE A 177 -17.32 -10.14 -17.87
CA ILE A 177 -16.74 -11.31 -18.58
C ILE A 177 -17.24 -11.39 -20.04
N GLU A 178 -18.32 -10.72 -20.38
CA GLU A 178 -18.95 -10.73 -21.71
C GLU A 178 -18.18 -9.92 -22.77
N GLU A 179 -17.38 -8.94 -22.39
CA GLU A 179 -16.60 -8.12 -23.34
C GLU A 179 -15.22 -8.72 -23.68
N LEU A 180 -14.73 -9.69 -22.92
CA LEU A 180 -13.42 -10.32 -23.13
C LEU A 180 -13.49 -11.63 -23.94
N SER A 181 -14.69 -12.02 -24.41
CA SER A 181 -14.92 -13.25 -25.18
C SER A 181 -15.24 -13.01 -26.65
N ARG A 182 -14.92 -11.83 -27.20
CA ARG A 182 -15.06 -11.54 -28.64
C ARG A 182 -13.72 -11.32 -29.31
#